data_63774d46e2533d37d6bccca876faca77
#
_entry.id   63774d46e2533d37d6bccca876faca77
#
_cell.length_a   1.000
_cell.length_b   1.000
_cell.length_c   1.000
_cell.angle_alpha   90.00
_cell.angle_beta   90.00
_cell.angle_gamma   90.00
#
_symmetry.space_group_name_H-M   'P 1'
#
loop_
_entity.id
_entity.type
_entity.pdbx_description
1 polymer ?
#
loop_
_entity_poly.entity_id
_entity_poly.type
_entity_poly.pdbx_seq_one_letter_code
_entity_poly.pdbx_strand_id
1 'polypeptide(L)' 'NAKTAVARRIHALCLERNIAINALANQCGVAPSTIYSMLNTKSKNPGIVSIQKICDGLEISVRKFFDDPLFENLEPEIK' A
#
# COMPACT_ATOMS: atom_id res chain seq x y z
N ASN A 1 -12.76 -2.21 -3.71
CA ASN A 1 -12.39 -3.48 -3.07
C ASN A 1 -11.11 -3.32 -2.25
N ALA A 2 -10.70 -4.35 -1.54
CA ALA A 2 -9.54 -4.30 -0.65
C ALA A 2 -8.26 -3.92 -1.41
N LYS A 3 -8.06 -4.46 -2.59
CA LYS A 3 -6.87 -4.16 -3.41
C LYS A 3 -6.81 -2.69 -3.78
N THR A 4 -7.92 -2.12 -4.23
CA THR A 4 -8.00 -0.70 -4.56
C THR A 4 -7.77 0.16 -3.32
N ALA A 5 -8.31 -0.25 -2.17
CA ALA A 5 -8.10 0.47 -0.91
C ALA A 5 -6.61 0.50 -0.52
N VAL A 6 -5.90 -0.63 -0.70
CA VAL A 6 -4.46 -0.67 -0.44
C VAL A 6 -3.71 0.29 -1.36
N ALA A 7 -4.02 0.29 -2.66
CA ALA A 7 -3.39 1.18 -3.62
C ALA A 7 -3.62 2.65 -3.25
N ARG A 8 -4.85 3.01 -2.89
CA ARG A 8 -5.19 4.37 -2.48
C ARG A 8 -4.48 4.76 -1.19
N ARG A 9 -4.35 3.81 -0.25
CA ARG A 9 -3.64 4.07 1.00
C ARG A 9 -2.17 4.39 0.77
N ILE A 10 -1.52 3.63 -0.14
CA ILE A 10 -0.13 3.89 -0.51
C ILE A 10 0.02 5.27 -1.12
N HIS A 11 -0.85 5.64 -2.06
CA HIS A 11 -0.83 6.99 -2.65
C HIS A 11 -1.04 8.07 -1.59
N ALA A 12 -1.99 7.87 -0.69
CA ALA A 12 -2.27 8.85 0.36
C ALA A 12 -1.07 9.05 1.29
N LEU A 13 -0.40 7.97 1.65
CA LEU A 13 0.81 8.04 2.50
C LEU A 13 1.95 8.76 1.79
N CYS A 14 2.15 8.49 0.50
CA CYS A 14 3.15 9.20 -0.29
C CYS A 14 2.84 10.68 -0.37
N LEU A 15 1.58 11.04 -0.60
CA LEU A 15 1.16 12.43 -0.68
C LEU A 15 1.35 13.14 0.66
N GLU A 16 0.94 12.49 1.76
CA GLU A 16 1.09 13.02 3.10
C GLU A 16 2.56 13.31 3.44
N ARG A 17 3.46 12.43 3.00
CA ARG A 17 4.89 12.55 3.27
C ARG A 17 5.64 13.30 2.19
N ASN A 18 4.94 13.70 1.13
CA ASN A 18 5.52 14.43 0.01
C ASN A 18 6.71 13.67 -0.61
N ILE A 19 6.53 12.38 -0.87
CA ILE A 19 7.55 11.55 -1.50
C ILE A 19 7.00 10.92 -2.79
N ALA A 20 7.88 10.74 -3.77
CA ALA A 20 7.54 10.06 -5.01
C ALA A 20 7.56 8.54 -4.82
N ILE A 21 6.87 7.82 -5.70
CA ILE A 21 6.80 6.35 -5.64
C ILE A 21 8.20 5.73 -5.71
N ASN A 22 9.08 6.25 -6.57
CA ASN A 22 10.45 5.73 -6.65
C ASN A 22 11.22 5.92 -5.34
N ALA A 23 11.01 7.05 -4.68
CA ALA A 23 11.64 7.30 -3.38
C ALA A 23 11.09 6.35 -2.32
N LEU A 24 9.80 6.07 -2.35
CA LEU A 24 9.18 5.08 -1.46
C LEU A 24 9.83 3.71 -1.65
N ALA A 25 9.99 3.27 -2.91
CA ALA A 25 10.60 1.98 -3.21
C ALA A 25 12.02 1.89 -2.61
N ASN A 26 12.81 2.95 -2.76
CA ASN A 26 14.16 3.00 -2.20
C ASN A 26 14.13 2.90 -0.68
N GLN A 27 13.23 3.61 -0.02
CA GLN A 27 13.10 3.57 1.44
C GLN A 27 12.67 2.19 1.94
N CYS A 28 11.85 1.50 1.15
CA CYS A 28 11.32 0.19 1.54
C CYS A 28 12.23 -0.97 1.15
N GLY A 29 13.31 -0.69 0.42
CA GLY A 29 14.22 -1.74 -0.03
C GLY A 29 13.61 -2.69 -1.03
N VAL A 30 12.68 -2.21 -1.85
CA VAL A 30 12.03 -3.02 -2.89
C VAL A 30 12.24 -2.36 -4.25
N ALA A 31 12.10 -3.15 -5.32
CA ALA A 31 12.18 -2.61 -6.66
C ALA A 31 10.97 -1.70 -6.94
N PRO A 32 11.16 -0.58 -7.66
CA PRO A 32 10.01 0.27 -8.04
C PRO A 32 8.89 -0.51 -8.74
N SER A 33 9.23 -1.51 -9.54
CA SER A 33 8.23 -2.34 -10.21
C SER A 33 7.31 -3.07 -9.22
N THR A 34 7.81 -3.42 -8.04
CA THR A 34 7.01 -4.05 -6.99
C THR A 34 5.93 -3.08 -6.50
N ILE A 35 6.31 -1.82 -6.27
CA ILE A 35 5.35 -0.81 -5.83
C ILE A 35 4.31 -0.55 -6.93
N TYR A 36 4.76 -0.36 -8.17
CA TYR A 36 3.83 -0.11 -9.28
C TYR A 36 2.86 -1.29 -9.48
N SER A 37 3.33 -2.52 -9.29
CA SER A 37 2.46 -3.70 -9.34
C SER A 37 1.38 -3.65 -8.26
N MET A 38 1.74 -3.21 -7.06
CA MET A 38 0.76 -3.07 -5.96
C MET A 38 -0.27 -1.98 -6.24
N LEU A 39 0.11 -0.94 -6.99
CA LEU A 39 -0.78 0.15 -7.35
C LEU A 39 -1.66 -0.18 -8.53
N ASN A 40 -1.30 -1.18 -9.33
CA ASN A 40 -2.06 -1.57 -10.51
C ASN A 40 -3.19 -2.51 -10.11
N THR A 41 -4.43 -2.03 -10.24
CA THR A 41 -5.61 -2.78 -9.84
C THR A 41 -5.87 -4.01 -10.71
N LYS A 42 -5.17 -4.15 -11.82
CA LYS A 42 -5.27 -5.33 -12.70
C LYS A 42 -4.23 -6.40 -12.38
N SER A 43 -3.27 -6.09 -11.52
CA SER A 43 -2.24 -7.04 -11.12
C SER A 43 -2.72 -7.96 -10.00
N LYS A 44 -1.86 -8.88 -9.59
CA LYS A 44 -2.12 -9.77 -8.46
C LYS A 44 -2.33 -8.97 -7.17
N ASN A 45 -3.02 -9.57 -6.23
CA ASN A 45 -3.23 -8.95 -4.92
C ASN A 45 -1.90 -8.71 -4.23
N PRO A 46 -1.74 -7.57 -3.54
CA PRO A 46 -0.54 -7.31 -2.78
C PRO A 46 -0.43 -8.29 -1.61
N GLY A 47 0.78 -8.82 -1.38
CA GLY A 47 1.03 -9.70 -0.26
C GLY A 47 1.25 -8.91 1.02
N ILE A 48 0.96 -9.54 2.15
CA ILE A 48 1.12 -8.88 3.45
C ILE A 48 2.58 -8.53 3.74
N VAL A 49 3.52 -9.35 3.26
CA VAL A 49 4.95 -9.06 3.46
C VAL A 49 5.35 -7.79 2.69
N SER A 50 4.84 -7.62 1.46
CA SER A 50 5.10 -6.41 0.68
C SER A 50 4.53 -5.18 1.39
N ILE A 51 3.33 -5.30 1.94
CA ILE A 51 2.71 -4.22 2.72
C ILE A 51 3.58 -3.90 3.95
N GLN A 52 4.07 -4.93 4.64
CA GLN A 52 4.95 -4.74 5.79
C GLN A 52 6.23 -4.00 5.41
N LYS A 53 6.82 -4.32 4.26
CA LYS A 53 8.03 -3.62 3.79
C LYS A 53 7.76 -2.13 3.57
N ILE A 54 6.60 -1.79 3.02
CA ILE A 54 6.20 -0.39 2.87
C ILE A 54 6.07 0.27 4.24
N CYS A 55 5.42 -0.39 5.18
CA CYS A 55 5.26 0.12 6.54
C CYS A 55 6.62 0.34 7.21
N ASP A 56 7.54 -0.61 7.07
CA ASP A 56 8.88 -0.49 7.63
C ASP A 56 9.61 0.71 7.04
N GLY A 57 9.53 0.89 5.73
CA GLY A 57 10.15 2.03 5.06
C GLY A 57 9.56 3.37 5.47
N LEU A 58 8.30 3.42 5.81
CA LEU A 58 7.60 4.63 6.26
C LEU A 58 7.62 4.77 7.79
N GLU A 59 8.19 3.80 8.49
CA GLU A 59 8.26 3.79 9.96
C GLU A 59 6.88 3.86 10.61
N ILE A 60 5.94 3.10 10.04
CA ILE A 60 4.60 2.92 10.62
C ILE A 60 4.35 1.45 10.85
N SER A 61 3.41 1.13 11.75
CA SER A 61 2.99 -0.26 11.96
C SER A 61 2.02 -0.69 10.86
N VAL A 62 1.89 -2.00 10.67
CA VAL A 62 0.86 -2.55 9.78
C VAL A 62 -0.52 -2.12 10.26
N ARG A 63 -0.73 -2.08 11.58
CA ARG A 63 -1.98 -1.60 12.17
C ARG A 63 -2.27 -0.16 11.72
N LYS A 64 -1.28 0.72 11.78
CA LYS A 64 -1.43 2.12 11.37
C LYS A 64 -1.75 2.23 9.89
N PHE A 65 -1.14 1.38 9.06
CA PHE A 65 -1.43 1.35 7.64
C PHE A 65 -2.92 1.13 7.37
N PHE A 66 -3.53 0.17 8.07
CA PHE A 66 -4.93 -0.18 7.87
C PHE A 66 -5.91 0.65 8.69
N ASP A 67 -5.43 1.55 9.53
CA ASP A 67 -6.27 2.45 10.32
C ASP A 67 -6.66 3.66 9.47
N ASP A 68 -7.61 3.45 8.55
CA ASP A 68 -8.04 4.46 7.61
C ASP A 68 -9.45 4.15 7.12
N PRO A 69 -10.30 5.16 6.90
CA PRO A 69 -11.66 4.95 6.40
C PRO A 69 -11.75 4.15 5.10
N LEU A 70 -10.67 4.11 4.30
CA LEU A 70 -10.63 3.31 3.07
C LEU A 70 -10.97 1.84 3.31
N PHE A 71 -10.72 1.33 4.52
CA PHE A 71 -10.90 -0.08 4.84
C PHE A 71 -12.19 -0.37 5.60
N GLU A 72 -13.02 0.65 5.87
CA GLU A 72 -14.22 0.49 6.69
C GLU A 72 -15.38 -0.18 5.95
N ASN A 73 -15.58 0.14 4.68
CA ASN A 73 -16.76 -0.28 3.93
C ASN A 73 -16.38 -1.09 2.69
N LEU A 74 -15.52 -2.07 2.87
CA LEU A 74 -15.12 -2.95 1.79
C LEU A 74 -16.26 -3.89 1.42
N GLU A 75 -16.42 -4.15 0.12
CA GLU A 75 -17.38 -5.15 -0.35
C GLU A 75 -16.96 -6.53 0.12
N PRO A 76 -17.94 -7.38 0.56
CA PRO A 76 -17.61 -8.75 0.95
C PRO A 76 -16.99 -9.52 -0.21
N GLU A 77 -15.95 -10.30 0.11
CA GLU A 77 -15.32 -11.21 -0.87
C GLU A 77 -15.94 -12.60 -0.80
N ILE A 78 -16.69 -12.88 0.24
CA ILE A 78 -17.40 -14.16 0.41
C ILE A 78 -18.66 -14.10 -0.44
N LYS A 79 -18.85 -15.11 -1.27
CA LYS A 79 -20.02 -15.19 -2.16
C LYS A 79 -21.00 -16.27 -1.73
#